data_c7da9d8673ccc878668bbccfb398adb4
#
_entry.id   c7da9d8673ccc878668bbccfb398adb4
#
_cell.length_a   1.000
_cell.length_b   1.000
_cell.length_c   1.000
_cell.angle_alpha   90.00
_cell.angle_beta   90.00
_cell.angle_gamma   90.00
#
_symmetry.space_group_name_H-M   'P 1'
#
loop_
_entity.id
_entity.type
_entity.pdbx_description
1 polymer ?
#
loop_
_entity_poly.entity_id
_entity_poly.type
_entity_poly.pdbx_seq_one_letter_code
_entity_poly.pdbx_strand_id
1 'polypeptide(L)'
;MTGLLAGALLLSGDLHARCRADALPVSEVQGGGDASPLSGRTVTVEGVITLDSRKPNGWRGFYLQQADSQADNSPQTSEALFIYTDRAGGAIGTRVRVTGQVKEYHGLTELTRVSELTVCGPAPLPEPTTIELPWPGQQPPEHLENMRVVLRQPLTLIGHYSFERYGELILADQLQVTPTEILPPGTAAETMTSQQALNRLYLDDGQSTRNPDPLPWPAPLLSGEKPVRAGDRVAGLTGILDFRFGQWRLQPTGQLSHMQRNARPEVPARSTSTTLRIVTLNLGNFFNGDGNGKGFADSRGARNQSELNAQKSRLVATLTALDPDVIAAAEMENDDYGPASAIAELAAALGPSWQFVATPGGTGTDAIRTDLLYRADRVRTVAEPRRFDHGLFRYRGRPPIAQLFQPLAGDRQKIVRIVVPHLKSKACGGASGADRDQGDGQGCYARRRTDAASALADWLAKLPEPEQTQGEFAGTLVTGDLNSYAREWPIQHLESAGLTNLVRRHHECRRDDCPQTSYQYRGRTGSLDYSLGSKPLLGQVVGAGVWPVNAAEFPVINYQGRLAAPIGTPWRSSDHNPLYTDLAL
;
A
#
# COMPACT_ATOMS: atom_id res chain seq x y z
N MET A 1 -10.05 70.41 -23.16
CA MET A 1 -9.96 69.20 -22.28
C MET A 1 -11.35 68.63 -22.08
N THR A 2 -11.98 68.06 -23.12
CA THR A 2 -13.29 67.41 -23.07
C THR A 2 -13.39 66.40 -24.19
N GLY A 3 -12.72 65.26 -24.03
CA GLY A 3 -12.72 64.26 -25.07
C GLY A 3 -12.30 62.81 -24.62
N LEU A 4 -12.18 62.53 -23.31
CA LEU A 4 -11.65 61.24 -22.84
C LEU A 4 -12.60 60.46 -21.91
N LEU A 5 -13.83 60.88 -21.69
CA LEU A 5 -14.79 60.20 -20.83
C LEU A 5 -15.85 59.35 -21.55
N ALA A 6 -15.97 59.46 -22.88
CA ALA A 6 -17.00 58.72 -23.63
C ALA A 6 -16.58 57.30 -24.03
N GLY A 7 -15.29 56.98 -24.11
CA GLY A 7 -14.81 55.66 -24.54
C GLY A 7 -14.87 54.56 -23.47
N ALA A 8 -14.80 54.91 -22.19
CA ALA A 8 -14.83 53.97 -21.09
C ALA A 8 -16.24 53.43 -20.75
N LEU A 9 -17.29 54.22 -21.03
CA LEU A 9 -18.67 53.83 -20.79
C LEU A 9 -19.24 52.87 -21.84
N LEU A 10 -18.76 52.92 -23.08
CA LEU A 10 -19.24 52.03 -24.14
C LEU A 10 -18.64 50.59 -24.01
N LEU A 11 -17.38 50.47 -23.55
CA LEU A 11 -16.77 49.16 -23.30
C LEU A 11 -17.38 48.45 -22.10
N SER A 12 -17.80 49.16 -21.05
CA SER A 12 -18.45 48.56 -19.89
C SER A 12 -19.91 48.14 -20.18
N GLY A 13 -20.60 48.79 -21.09
CA GLY A 13 -21.95 48.45 -21.53
C GLY A 13 -22.02 47.14 -22.31
N ASP A 14 -21.06 46.91 -23.21
CA ASP A 14 -20.95 45.67 -24.01
C ASP A 14 -20.59 44.44 -23.17
N LEU A 15 -19.69 44.57 -22.20
CA LEU A 15 -19.36 43.50 -21.28
C LEU A 15 -20.55 43.10 -20.39
N HIS A 16 -21.31 44.06 -19.87
CA HIS A 16 -22.52 43.82 -19.08
C HIS A 16 -23.64 43.17 -19.90
N ALA A 17 -23.75 43.47 -21.17
CA ALA A 17 -24.73 42.88 -22.07
C ALA A 17 -24.39 41.40 -22.40
N ARG A 18 -23.12 41.10 -22.62
CA ARG A 18 -22.63 39.72 -22.91
C ARG A 18 -22.83 38.77 -21.74
N CYS A 19 -22.67 39.23 -20.50
CA CYS A 19 -22.85 38.42 -19.28
C CYS A 19 -24.32 38.38 -18.80
N ARG A 20 -25.28 38.96 -19.54
CA ARG A 20 -26.73 38.90 -19.30
C ARG A 20 -27.49 38.09 -20.34
N ALA A 21 -26.84 37.63 -21.39
CA ALA A 21 -27.45 36.77 -22.40
C ALA A 21 -27.75 35.38 -21.82
N ASP A 22 -28.70 34.64 -22.39
CA ASP A 22 -29.11 33.34 -21.92
C ASP A 22 -27.93 32.35 -21.97
N ALA A 23 -27.67 31.67 -20.84
CA ALA A 23 -26.75 30.58 -20.71
C ALA A 23 -27.53 29.34 -20.22
N LEU A 24 -27.13 28.17 -20.64
CA LEU A 24 -27.70 26.92 -20.11
C LEU A 24 -27.29 26.73 -18.65
N PRO A 25 -28.20 26.29 -17.77
CA PRO A 25 -27.83 25.82 -16.45
C PRO A 25 -26.79 24.72 -16.54
N VAL A 26 -25.83 24.72 -15.63
CA VAL A 26 -24.80 23.68 -15.58
C VAL A 26 -25.41 22.32 -15.30
N SER A 27 -26.43 22.27 -14.47
CA SER A 27 -27.20 21.06 -14.15
C SER A 27 -27.87 20.41 -15.37
N GLU A 28 -28.32 21.20 -16.36
CA GLU A 28 -28.85 20.67 -17.62
C GLU A 28 -27.73 20.05 -18.48
N VAL A 29 -26.52 20.62 -18.42
CA VAL A 29 -25.36 20.07 -19.13
C VAL A 29 -24.88 18.78 -18.48
N GLN A 30 -24.84 18.71 -17.17
CA GLN A 30 -24.48 17.51 -16.41
C GLN A 30 -25.54 16.42 -16.58
N GLY A 31 -26.81 16.71 -16.38
CA GLY A 31 -27.89 15.74 -16.35
C GLY A 31 -27.90 14.93 -15.04
N GLY A 32 -28.81 13.98 -14.94
CA GLY A 32 -29.02 13.12 -13.76
C GLY A 32 -28.46 11.71 -13.89
N GLY A 33 -27.49 11.47 -14.77
CA GLY A 33 -26.87 10.16 -14.99
C GLY A 33 -25.36 10.26 -15.10
N ASP A 34 -24.70 9.11 -15.32
CA ASP A 34 -23.24 8.98 -15.41
C ASP A 34 -22.62 9.65 -16.66
N ALA A 35 -23.42 10.31 -17.48
CA ALA A 35 -22.97 11.01 -18.67
C ALA A 35 -23.94 12.13 -19.06
N SER A 36 -23.39 13.20 -19.60
CA SER A 36 -24.17 14.35 -20.08
C SER A 36 -25.14 14.00 -21.20
N PRO A 37 -26.43 14.37 -21.11
CA PRO A 37 -27.39 14.24 -22.20
C PRO A 37 -27.05 15.11 -23.41
N LEU A 38 -26.17 16.09 -23.24
CA LEU A 38 -25.75 17.05 -24.26
C LEU A 38 -24.39 16.76 -24.86
N SER A 39 -23.84 15.56 -24.63
CA SER A 39 -22.53 15.16 -25.17
C SER A 39 -22.46 15.39 -26.69
N GLY A 40 -21.37 16.03 -27.15
CA GLY A 40 -21.15 16.40 -28.53
C GLY A 40 -21.77 17.77 -28.94
N ARG A 41 -22.66 18.34 -28.15
CA ARG A 41 -23.32 19.65 -28.42
C ARG A 41 -22.39 20.79 -28.00
N THR A 42 -22.48 21.89 -28.75
CA THR A 42 -21.87 23.18 -28.32
C THR A 42 -22.87 23.93 -27.48
N VAL A 43 -22.46 24.30 -26.29
CA VAL A 43 -23.30 25.02 -25.31
C VAL A 43 -22.57 26.23 -24.75
N THR A 44 -23.33 27.14 -24.16
CA THR A 44 -22.78 28.25 -23.40
C THR A 44 -23.28 28.15 -21.96
N VAL A 45 -22.33 28.14 -21.01
CA VAL A 45 -22.58 28.08 -19.56
C VAL A 45 -22.02 29.34 -18.89
N GLU A 46 -22.52 29.64 -17.71
CA GLU A 46 -22.00 30.69 -16.85
C GLU A 46 -21.82 30.18 -15.43
N GLY A 47 -20.70 30.54 -14.79
CA GLY A 47 -20.43 30.17 -13.41
C GLY A 47 -19.18 30.84 -12.87
N VAL A 48 -18.83 30.48 -11.64
CA VAL A 48 -17.66 30.99 -10.90
C VAL A 48 -16.51 30.02 -11.00
N ILE A 49 -15.30 30.51 -11.31
CA ILE A 49 -14.10 29.69 -11.27
C ILE A 49 -13.79 29.30 -9.82
N THR A 50 -13.84 28.03 -9.52
CA THR A 50 -13.66 27.48 -8.17
C THR A 50 -12.24 26.93 -7.93
N LEU A 51 -11.57 26.45 -8.99
CA LEU A 51 -10.17 26.03 -8.98
C LEU A 51 -9.57 26.22 -10.37
N ASP A 52 -8.35 26.80 -10.43
CA ASP A 52 -7.62 27.00 -11.68
C ASP A 52 -6.45 26.01 -11.80
N SER A 53 -6.52 25.14 -12.78
CA SER A 53 -5.52 24.12 -13.11
C SER A 53 -4.90 24.32 -14.50
N ARG A 54 -4.89 25.56 -15.04
CA ARG A 54 -4.27 25.93 -16.32
C ARG A 54 -2.75 26.05 -16.26
N LYS A 55 -2.14 25.88 -15.09
CA LYS A 55 -0.67 25.83 -14.91
C LYS A 55 -0.05 24.69 -15.75
N PRO A 56 1.23 24.77 -16.14
CA PRO A 56 1.87 23.77 -17.05
C PRO A 56 1.76 22.31 -16.59
N ASN A 57 1.81 22.07 -15.29
CA ASN A 57 1.73 20.73 -14.70
C ASN A 57 0.32 20.38 -14.19
N GLY A 58 -0.68 21.25 -14.43
CA GLY A 58 -2.06 21.01 -14.03
C GLY A 58 -2.85 20.22 -15.06
N TRP A 59 -4.17 20.19 -14.89
CA TRP A 59 -5.12 19.47 -15.75
C TRP A 59 -5.46 20.22 -17.04
N ARG A 60 -4.78 21.35 -17.34
CA ARG A 60 -4.99 22.21 -18.53
C ARG A 60 -6.42 22.75 -18.64
N GLY A 61 -6.96 23.23 -17.53
CA GLY A 61 -8.30 23.77 -17.47
C GLY A 61 -8.60 24.38 -16.11
N PHE A 62 -9.86 24.66 -15.88
CA PHE A 62 -10.35 25.14 -14.60
C PHE A 62 -11.71 24.55 -14.27
N TYR A 63 -12.07 24.52 -13.00
CA TYR A 63 -13.38 24.10 -12.53
C TYR A 63 -14.27 25.32 -12.43
N LEU A 64 -15.47 25.18 -12.97
CA LEU A 64 -16.52 26.20 -12.99
C LEU A 64 -17.74 25.64 -12.27
N GLN A 65 -18.28 26.39 -11.30
CA GLN A 65 -19.51 26.03 -10.61
C GLN A 65 -20.52 27.16 -10.71
N GLN A 66 -21.78 26.83 -10.95
CA GLN A 66 -22.89 27.75 -10.97
C GLN A 66 -23.01 28.46 -9.62
N ALA A 67 -23.40 29.73 -9.61
CA ALA A 67 -23.59 30.44 -8.35
C ALA A 67 -24.79 29.88 -7.57
N ASP A 68 -24.73 29.84 -6.25
CA ASP A 68 -25.77 29.26 -5.39
C ASP A 68 -27.18 29.82 -5.65
N SER A 69 -27.27 31.10 -6.01
CA SER A 69 -28.55 31.75 -6.36
C SER A 69 -29.14 31.27 -7.68
N GLN A 70 -28.41 30.50 -8.47
CA GLN A 70 -28.81 30.01 -9.80
C GLN A 70 -28.87 28.46 -9.81
N ALA A 71 -28.47 27.81 -8.74
CA ALA A 71 -28.52 26.36 -8.60
C ALA A 71 -29.96 25.86 -8.63
N ASP A 72 -30.19 24.70 -9.26
CA ASP A 72 -31.53 24.11 -9.33
C ASP A 72 -31.94 23.41 -8.02
N ASN A 73 -30.98 23.25 -7.09
CA ASN A 73 -31.12 22.53 -5.83
C ASN A 73 -31.58 21.05 -5.99
N SER A 74 -31.40 20.48 -7.18
CA SER A 74 -31.66 19.07 -7.41
C SER A 74 -30.59 18.19 -6.74
N PRO A 75 -30.96 17.18 -5.96
CA PRO A 75 -29.97 16.23 -5.41
C PRO A 75 -29.47 15.22 -6.46
N GLN A 76 -29.86 15.36 -7.71
CA GLN A 76 -29.54 14.40 -8.79
C GLN A 76 -28.59 14.97 -9.84
N THR A 77 -28.33 16.27 -9.82
CA THR A 77 -27.54 16.96 -10.84
C THR A 77 -26.38 17.71 -10.21
N SER A 78 -25.22 17.74 -10.88
CA SER A 78 -24.10 18.58 -10.48
C SER A 78 -24.28 20.02 -11.02
N GLU A 79 -23.88 20.98 -10.21
CA GLU A 79 -23.83 22.40 -10.55
C GLU A 79 -22.45 22.84 -11.10
N ALA A 80 -21.56 21.91 -11.44
CA ALA A 80 -20.19 22.25 -11.81
C ALA A 80 -19.69 21.46 -13.03
N LEU A 81 -18.73 22.03 -13.73
CA LEU A 81 -18.09 21.46 -14.92
C LEU A 81 -16.58 21.70 -14.90
N PHE A 82 -15.83 20.78 -15.47
CA PHE A 82 -14.45 21.03 -15.84
C PHE A 82 -14.39 21.69 -17.23
N ILE A 83 -13.66 22.79 -17.35
CA ILE A 83 -13.45 23.51 -18.60
C ILE A 83 -12.04 23.26 -19.09
N TYR A 84 -11.90 22.37 -20.09
CA TYR A 84 -10.61 22.03 -20.68
C TYR A 84 -10.18 23.12 -21.67
N THR A 85 -9.28 23.99 -21.22
CA THR A 85 -8.78 25.13 -22.00
C THR A 85 -7.50 25.70 -21.39
N ASP A 86 -6.64 26.22 -22.23
CA ASP A 86 -5.47 27.02 -21.86
C ASP A 86 -5.70 28.51 -22.02
N ARG A 87 -6.92 28.95 -22.47
CA ARG A 87 -7.25 30.34 -22.65
C ARG A 87 -7.13 31.13 -21.35
N ALA A 88 -6.43 32.25 -21.43
CA ALA A 88 -6.33 33.19 -20.32
C ALA A 88 -7.68 33.89 -20.06
N GLY A 89 -7.96 34.21 -18.81
CA GLY A 89 -9.13 34.97 -18.38
C GLY A 89 -9.74 34.41 -17.09
N GLY A 90 -10.07 35.30 -16.18
CA GLY A 90 -10.60 35.01 -14.85
C GLY A 90 -9.57 34.34 -13.91
N ALA A 91 -9.73 34.60 -12.63
CA ALA A 91 -9.06 33.91 -11.53
C ALA A 91 -10.11 33.21 -10.66
N ILE A 92 -9.71 32.45 -9.67
CA ILE A 92 -10.61 31.87 -8.65
C ILE A 92 -11.48 33.02 -8.05
N GLY A 93 -12.79 32.79 -7.93
CA GLY A 93 -13.74 33.83 -7.50
C GLY A 93 -14.15 34.81 -8.62
N THR A 94 -13.88 34.48 -9.87
CA THR A 94 -14.34 35.25 -11.02
C THR A 94 -15.50 34.54 -11.71
N ARG A 95 -16.59 35.23 -11.95
CA ARG A 95 -17.68 34.78 -12.80
C ARG A 95 -17.26 34.88 -14.26
N VAL A 96 -17.41 33.81 -14.99
CA VAL A 96 -17.07 33.71 -16.41
C VAL A 96 -18.20 33.05 -17.18
N ARG A 97 -18.29 33.41 -18.47
CA ARG A 97 -19.18 32.80 -19.46
C ARG A 97 -18.32 32.06 -20.47
N VAL A 98 -18.64 30.78 -20.72
CA VAL A 98 -17.85 29.90 -21.55
C VAL A 98 -18.71 29.22 -22.60
N THR A 99 -18.30 29.29 -23.87
CA THR A 99 -18.89 28.54 -24.97
C THR A 99 -17.92 27.44 -25.40
N GLY A 100 -18.36 26.18 -25.38
CA GLY A 100 -17.55 25.05 -25.75
C GLY A 100 -18.38 23.80 -26.08
N GLN A 101 -17.73 22.75 -26.53
CA GLN A 101 -18.35 21.46 -26.83
C GLN A 101 -18.36 20.58 -25.60
N VAL A 102 -19.54 20.06 -25.25
CA VAL A 102 -19.67 19.03 -24.17
C VAL A 102 -19.03 17.74 -24.60
N LYS A 103 -18.24 17.15 -23.71
CA LYS A 103 -17.56 15.88 -23.95
C LYS A 103 -17.49 15.05 -22.67
N GLU A 104 -17.73 13.77 -22.81
CA GLU A 104 -17.39 12.79 -21.78
C GLU A 104 -15.93 12.36 -21.95
N TYR A 105 -15.10 12.61 -20.95
CA TYR A 105 -13.69 12.23 -20.97
C TYR A 105 -13.37 11.24 -19.86
N HIS A 106 -13.43 9.96 -20.17
CA HIS A 106 -13.22 8.87 -19.21
C HIS A 106 -14.13 8.93 -17.97
N GLY A 107 -15.39 9.32 -18.16
CA GLY A 107 -16.38 9.43 -17.10
C GLY A 107 -16.39 10.79 -16.41
N LEU A 108 -15.67 11.78 -16.93
CA LEU A 108 -15.70 13.18 -16.49
C LEU A 108 -16.45 14.01 -17.53
N THR A 109 -17.50 14.72 -17.13
CA THR A 109 -18.15 15.70 -17.99
C THR A 109 -17.34 16.99 -18.07
N GLU A 110 -16.91 17.36 -19.29
CA GLU A 110 -16.09 18.55 -19.53
C GLU A 110 -16.60 19.37 -20.72
N LEU A 111 -16.32 20.70 -20.71
CA LEU A 111 -16.35 21.52 -21.93
C LEU A 111 -14.95 21.55 -22.56
N THR A 112 -14.90 21.18 -23.81
CA THR A 112 -13.69 21.23 -24.65
C THR A 112 -13.89 22.14 -25.86
N ARG A 113 -12.85 22.35 -26.69
CA ARG A 113 -12.92 23.22 -27.88
C ARG A 113 -13.58 24.57 -27.56
N VAL A 114 -13.16 25.18 -26.45
CA VAL A 114 -13.68 26.48 -26.01
C VAL A 114 -13.49 27.53 -27.09
N SER A 115 -14.58 28.00 -27.65
CA SER A 115 -14.60 29.05 -28.69
C SER A 115 -14.61 30.44 -28.10
N GLU A 116 -15.31 30.64 -26.96
CA GLU A 116 -15.42 31.93 -26.28
C GLU A 116 -15.25 31.76 -24.77
N LEU A 117 -14.54 32.70 -24.14
CA LEU A 117 -14.41 32.86 -22.69
C LEU A 117 -14.52 34.37 -22.39
N THR A 118 -15.58 34.73 -21.70
CA THR A 118 -15.85 36.14 -21.33
C THR A 118 -15.79 36.28 -19.82
N VAL A 119 -14.98 37.21 -19.31
CA VAL A 119 -14.88 37.54 -17.88
C VAL A 119 -16.00 38.50 -17.49
N CYS A 120 -16.84 38.08 -16.54
CA CYS A 120 -18.03 38.84 -16.11
C CYS A 120 -17.81 39.64 -14.80
N GLY A 121 -16.69 39.46 -14.14
CA GLY A 121 -16.30 40.16 -12.93
C GLY A 121 -16.20 39.28 -11.69
N PRO A 122 -15.85 39.84 -10.55
CA PRO A 122 -15.73 39.10 -9.29
C PRO A 122 -17.09 38.56 -8.82
N ALA A 123 -17.09 37.39 -8.21
CA ALA A 123 -18.26 36.76 -7.59
C ALA A 123 -17.86 35.97 -6.33
N PRO A 124 -18.76 35.82 -5.36
CA PRO A 124 -18.50 34.92 -4.24
C PRO A 124 -18.32 33.50 -4.74
N LEU A 125 -17.44 32.75 -4.09
CA LEU A 125 -17.32 31.31 -4.34
C LEU A 125 -18.61 30.63 -3.87
N PRO A 126 -19.16 29.66 -4.64
CA PRO A 126 -20.26 28.84 -4.18
C PRO A 126 -19.90 28.12 -2.86
N GLU A 127 -20.90 27.98 -1.98
CA GLU A 127 -20.68 27.27 -0.71
C GLU A 127 -20.33 25.80 -0.96
N PRO A 128 -19.37 25.22 -0.21
CA PRO A 128 -19.02 23.82 -0.40
C PRO A 128 -20.09 22.88 0.15
N THR A 129 -20.51 21.93 -0.66
CA THR A 129 -21.42 20.86 -0.22
C THR A 129 -20.74 19.95 0.81
N THR A 130 -21.40 19.72 1.96
CA THR A 130 -20.88 18.77 2.95
C THR A 130 -21.09 17.35 2.47
N ILE A 131 -20.02 16.57 2.44
CA ILE A 131 -20.02 15.16 2.09
C ILE A 131 -19.39 14.33 3.20
N GLU A 132 -19.67 13.04 3.20
CA GLU A 132 -19.12 12.07 4.16
C GLU A 132 -18.81 10.72 3.50
N LEU A 133 -17.93 9.93 4.14
CA LEU A 133 -17.66 8.55 3.77
C LEU A 133 -18.16 7.61 4.88
N PRO A 134 -18.63 6.40 4.52
CA PRO A 134 -18.89 5.88 3.15
C PRO A 134 -19.91 6.73 2.40
N TRP A 135 -19.83 6.74 1.06
CA TRP A 135 -20.79 7.47 0.23
C TRP A 135 -22.23 7.11 0.61
N PRO A 136 -23.11 8.10 0.87
CA PRO A 136 -24.50 7.87 1.22
C PRO A 136 -25.22 7.00 0.18
N GLY A 137 -26.07 6.08 0.64
CA GLY A 137 -26.79 5.15 -0.23
C GLY A 137 -25.91 4.13 -0.94
N GLN A 138 -24.61 4.08 -0.64
CA GLN A 138 -23.63 3.24 -1.36
C GLN A 138 -23.65 3.47 -2.87
N GLN A 139 -23.78 4.72 -3.27
CA GLN A 139 -23.78 5.16 -4.67
C GLN A 139 -22.59 6.10 -4.92
N PRO A 140 -21.97 6.04 -6.11
CA PRO A 140 -21.00 7.04 -6.53
C PRO A 140 -21.60 8.46 -6.47
N PRO A 141 -20.84 9.50 -6.10
CA PRO A 141 -21.36 10.85 -5.94
C PRO A 141 -21.39 11.67 -7.25
N GLU A 142 -21.93 11.09 -8.33
CA GLU A 142 -21.98 11.69 -9.67
C GLU A 142 -22.62 13.09 -9.65
N HIS A 143 -23.69 13.25 -8.89
CA HIS A 143 -24.38 14.52 -8.69
C HIS A 143 -23.54 15.64 -8.02
N LEU A 144 -22.30 15.33 -7.63
CA LEU A 144 -21.35 16.27 -7.03
C LEU A 144 -20.09 16.43 -7.88
N GLU A 145 -20.07 15.86 -9.10
CA GLU A 145 -18.91 15.94 -9.97
C GLU A 145 -18.48 17.39 -10.21
N ASN A 146 -17.20 17.68 -10.08
CA ASN A 146 -16.57 19.01 -10.23
C ASN A 146 -17.02 20.08 -9.21
N MET A 147 -17.90 19.74 -8.25
CA MET A 147 -18.39 20.70 -7.24
C MET A 147 -17.37 20.92 -6.12
N ARG A 148 -17.48 22.08 -5.49
CA ARG A 148 -16.82 22.35 -4.21
C ARG A 148 -17.46 21.52 -3.11
N VAL A 149 -16.62 20.80 -2.35
CA VAL A 149 -17.06 19.93 -1.26
C VAL A 149 -16.23 20.16 0.00
N VAL A 150 -16.79 19.77 1.14
CA VAL A 150 -16.11 19.76 2.42
C VAL A 150 -16.44 18.48 3.19
N LEU A 151 -15.42 17.81 3.71
CA LEU A 151 -15.57 16.71 4.67
C LEU A 151 -15.24 17.25 6.07
N ARG A 152 -16.26 17.30 6.93
CA ARG A 152 -16.10 17.72 8.33
C ARG A 152 -15.50 16.61 9.19
N GLN A 153 -15.70 15.36 8.80
CA GLN A 153 -15.07 14.19 9.44
C GLN A 153 -13.61 14.09 9.01
N PRO A 154 -12.67 13.87 9.93
CA PRO A 154 -11.33 13.47 9.57
C PRO A 154 -11.34 12.08 8.96
N LEU A 155 -10.66 11.88 7.82
CA LEU A 155 -10.52 10.59 7.16
C LEU A 155 -9.21 9.90 7.53
N THR A 156 -9.22 8.57 7.52
CA THR A 156 -8.05 7.74 7.75
C THR A 156 -7.24 7.60 6.47
N LEU A 157 -5.95 7.87 6.52
CA LEU A 157 -5.01 7.57 5.45
C LEU A 157 -4.82 6.05 5.37
N ILE A 158 -5.28 5.44 4.28
CA ILE A 158 -5.21 3.99 4.09
C ILE A 158 -4.22 3.57 3.00
N GLY A 159 -3.85 4.45 2.06
CA GLY A 159 -2.95 4.11 0.97
C GLY A 159 -2.02 5.24 0.58
N HIS A 160 -0.75 4.90 0.34
CA HIS A 160 0.33 5.84 0.00
C HIS A 160 1.27 5.33 -1.10
N TYR A 161 0.96 4.19 -1.73
CA TYR A 161 1.84 3.56 -2.74
C TYR A 161 2.12 4.47 -3.94
N SER A 162 1.10 5.19 -4.40
CA SER A 162 1.19 6.08 -5.56
C SER A 162 1.77 7.47 -5.23
N PHE A 163 2.06 7.75 -3.95
CA PHE A 163 2.44 9.08 -3.48
C PHE A 163 3.70 9.62 -4.16
N GLU A 164 4.78 8.85 -4.18
CA GLU A 164 6.04 9.30 -4.76
C GLU A 164 5.93 9.57 -6.26
N ARG A 165 5.13 8.77 -6.96
CA ARG A 165 5.04 8.81 -8.42
C ARG A 165 3.99 9.79 -8.93
N TYR A 166 2.87 9.94 -8.21
CA TYR A 166 1.71 10.69 -8.70
C TYR A 166 1.14 11.69 -7.69
N GLY A 167 1.74 11.83 -6.51
CA GLY A 167 1.22 12.72 -5.47
C GLY A 167 -0.08 12.24 -4.81
N GLU A 168 -0.50 10.99 -5.04
CA GLU A 168 -1.80 10.46 -4.64
C GLU A 168 -1.77 9.75 -3.29
N LEU A 169 -2.78 10.01 -2.47
CA LEU A 169 -3.09 9.28 -1.24
C LEU A 169 -4.50 8.71 -1.30
N ILE A 170 -4.74 7.60 -0.59
CA ILE A 170 -6.08 7.02 -0.46
C ILE A 170 -6.57 7.23 0.96
N LEU A 171 -7.74 7.83 1.09
CA LEU A 171 -8.43 8.10 2.34
C LEU A 171 -9.71 7.26 2.43
N ALA A 172 -10.11 6.90 3.66
CA ALA A 172 -11.38 6.24 3.98
C ALA A 172 -11.86 6.68 5.37
N ASP A 173 -13.06 6.30 5.78
CA ASP A 173 -13.54 6.55 7.14
C ASP A 173 -12.69 5.84 8.20
N GLN A 174 -12.20 4.64 7.88
CA GLN A 174 -11.39 3.79 8.75
C GLN A 174 -10.40 2.93 7.96
N LEU A 175 -9.48 2.24 8.66
CA LEU A 175 -8.61 1.24 8.06
C LEU A 175 -9.43 0.13 7.41
N GLN A 176 -8.97 -0.35 6.26
CA GLN A 176 -9.60 -1.44 5.51
C GLN A 176 -8.75 -2.69 5.59
N VAL A 177 -9.37 -3.79 6.00
CA VAL A 177 -8.76 -5.12 6.01
C VAL A 177 -8.98 -5.78 4.64
N THR A 178 -7.99 -6.50 4.14
CA THR A 178 -8.15 -7.30 2.92
C THR A 178 -9.27 -8.31 3.12
N PRO A 179 -10.27 -8.38 2.22
CA PRO A 179 -11.42 -9.24 2.43
C PRO A 179 -11.07 -10.69 2.71
N THR A 180 -10.11 -11.26 1.97
CA THR A 180 -9.67 -12.65 2.16
C THR A 180 -8.76 -12.87 3.39
N GLU A 181 -8.47 -11.83 4.17
CA GLU A 181 -7.91 -11.97 5.52
C GLU A 181 -8.95 -12.52 6.52
N ILE A 182 -10.23 -12.17 6.33
CA ILE A 182 -11.31 -12.50 7.27
C ILE A 182 -12.47 -13.31 6.66
N LEU A 183 -12.62 -13.31 5.34
CA LEU A 183 -13.67 -14.02 4.62
C LEU A 183 -13.06 -15.06 3.66
N PRO A 184 -13.71 -16.20 3.45
CA PRO A 184 -13.32 -17.12 2.40
C PRO A 184 -13.33 -16.45 1.01
N PRO A 185 -12.46 -16.89 0.09
CA PRO A 185 -12.51 -16.46 -1.31
C PRO A 185 -13.89 -16.66 -1.95
N GLY A 186 -14.30 -15.74 -2.85
CA GLY A 186 -15.56 -15.77 -3.58
C GLY A 186 -16.47 -14.60 -3.25
N THR A 187 -17.77 -14.74 -3.51
CA THR A 187 -18.77 -13.64 -3.54
C THR A 187 -18.79 -12.75 -2.31
N ALA A 188 -18.61 -13.30 -1.10
CA ALA A 188 -18.59 -12.48 0.12
C ALA A 188 -17.38 -11.54 0.16
N ALA A 189 -16.21 -12.03 -0.26
CA ALA A 189 -14.99 -11.22 -0.34
C ALA A 189 -15.09 -10.16 -1.45
N GLU A 190 -15.71 -10.49 -2.59
CA GLU A 190 -15.98 -9.56 -3.70
C GLU A 190 -16.95 -8.45 -3.28
N THR A 191 -18.04 -8.81 -2.59
CA THR A 191 -19.01 -7.85 -2.05
C THR A 191 -18.32 -6.87 -1.09
N MET A 192 -17.52 -7.37 -0.17
CA MET A 192 -16.75 -6.53 0.74
C MET A 192 -15.76 -5.64 -0.01
N THR A 193 -15.12 -6.15 -1.08
CA THR A 193 -14.21 -5.37 -1.94
C THR A 193 -14.94 -4.19 -2.58
N SER A 194 -16.16 -4.43 -3.09
CA SER A 194 -17.00 -3.40 -3.70
C SER A 194 -17.48 -2.36 -2.68
N GLN A 195 -17.91 -2.79 -1.50
CA GLN A 195 -18.28 -1.89 -0.40
C GLN A 195 -17.10 -1.01 0.04
N GLN A 196 -15.91 -1.58 0.14
CA GLN A 196 -14.70 -0.84 0.48
C GLN A 196 -14.33 0.20 -0.61
N ALA A 197 -14.57 -0.10 -1.88
CA ALA A 197 -14.35 0.85 -2.97
C ALA A 197 -15.25 2.09 -2.86
N LEU A 198 -16.50 1.90 -2.40
CA LEU A 198 -17.45 2.99 -2.13
C LEU A 198 -17.16 3.76 -0.82
N ASN A 199 -16.13 3.39 -0.11
CA ASN A 199 -15.62 4.06 1.09
C ASN A 199 -14.18 4.51 0.86
N ARG A 200 -13.94 5.19 -0.26
CA ARG A 200 -12.63 5.72 -0.63
C ARG A 200 -12.74 7.07 -1.30
N LEU A 201 -11.77 7.91 -0.98
CA LEU A 201 -11.53 9.19 -1.63
C LEU A 201 -10.02 9.30 -1.88
N TYR A 202 -9.65 9.61 -3.12
CA TYR A 202 -8.25 9.89 -3.45
C TYR A 202 -7.96 11.36 -3.16
N LEU A 203 -6.94 11.64 -2.38
CA LEU A 203 -6.39 12.98 -2.23
C LEU A 203 -5.32 13.17 -3.29
N ASP A 204 -5.50 14.15 -4.14
CA ASP A 204 -4.67 14.41 -5.32
C ASP A 204 -3.88 15.72 -5.15
N ASP A 205 -2.69 15.83 -5.76
CA ASP A 205 -1.88 17.04 -5.68
C ASP A 205 -2.24 18.11 -6.75
N GLY A 206 -3.22 17.82 -7.58
CA GLY A 206 -3.67 18.69 -8.67
C GLY A 206 -2.69 18.79 -9.84
N GLN A 207 -1.83 17.77 -10.01
CA GLN A 207 -0.83 17.75 -11.05
C GLN A 207 -0.92 16.51 -11.93
N SER A 208 -0.67 16.68 -13.22
CA SER A 208 -0.59 15.59 -14.20
C SER A 208 0.82 15.00 -14.34
N THR A 209 1.80 15.54 -13.65
CA THR A 209 3.21 15.20 -13.76
C THR A 209 3.56 13.98 -12.93
N ARG A 210 4.35 13.08 -13.51
CA ARG A 210 4.96 11.98 -12.75
C ARG A 210 6.15 12.48 -11.95
N ASN A 211 6.35 11.89 -10.76
CA ASN A 211 7.44 12.22 -9.86
C ASN A 211 7.47 13.72 -9.52
N PRO A 212 6.40 14.27 -8.92
CA PRO A 212 6.32 15.70 -8.61
C PRO A 212 7.52 16.15 -7.77
N ASP A 213 8.06 17.33 -8.11
CA ASP A 213 9.16 17.94 -7.37
C ASP A 213 8.87 19.44 -7.16
N PRO A 214 8.77 19.91 -5.92
CA PRO A 214 8.87 19.14 -4.67
C PRO A 214 7.72 18.14 -4.50
N LEU A 215 7.94 17.14 -3.65
CA LEU A 215 6.86 16.22 -3.24
C LEU A 215 5.75 17.00 -2.51
N PRO A 216 4.47 16.67 -2.78
CA PRO A 216 3.34 17.38 -2.18
C PRO A 216 3.18 17.03 -0.68
N TRP A 217 2.16 17.63 -0.02
CA TRP A 217 1.75 17.18 1.30
C TRP A 217 1.50 15.66 1.31
N PRO A 218 1.97 14.87 2.30
CA PRO A 218 2.58 15.28 3.55
C PRO A 218 4.12 15.19 3.59
N ALA A 219 4.82 15.28 2.46
CA ALA A 219 6.27 15.05 2.40
C ALA A 219 7.09 15.70 3.52
N PRO A 220 6.88 16.98 3.90
CA PRO A 220 7.63 17.62 4.99
C PRO A 220 7.45 16.95 6.36
N LEU A 221 6.37 16.20 6.54
CA LEU A 221 6.03 15.55 7.81
C LEU A 221 6.55 14.10 7.90
N LEU A 222 7.07 13.52 6.79
CA LEU A 222 7.48 12.11 6.76
C LEU A 222 8.78 11.83 7.51
N SER A 223 9.65 12.83 7.68
CA SER A 223 10.96 12.72 8.36
C SER A 223 10.97 13.23 9.79
N GLY A 224 9.85 13.76 10.29
CA GLY A 224 9.75 14.31 11.64
C GLY A 224 9.69 13.25 12.75
N GLU A 225 9.68 13.70 14.00
CA GLU A 225 9.51 12.83 15.18
C GLU A 225 8.15 12.13 15.20
N LYS A 226 7.14 12.78 14.66
CA LYS A 226 5.77 12.25 14.52
C LYS A 226 5.39 12.15 13.04
N PRO A 227 5.99 11.22 12.30
CA PRO A 227 5.74 11.12 10.86
C PRO A 227 4.30 10.71 10.57
N VAL A 228 3.82 11.14 9.41
CA VAL A 228 2.54 10.65 8.87
C VAL A 228 2.71 9.21 8.42
N ARG A 229 1.80 8.34 8.84
CA ARG A 229 1.77 6.92 8.50
C ARG A 229 0.37 6.49 8.07
N ALA A 230 0.27 5.38 7.33
CA ALA A 230 -1.05 4.77 7.13
C ALA A 230 -1.69 4.41 8.48
N GLY A 231 -2.98 4.72 8.63
CA GLY A 231 -3.70 4.66 9.91
C GLY A 231 -3.85 6.00 10.63
N ASP A 232 -3.08 7.00 10.26
CA ASP A 232 -3.28 8.37 10.75
C ASP A 232 -4.51 9.02 10.10
N ARG A 233 -4.99 10.11 10.69
CA ARG A 233 -6.13 10.85 10.14
C ARG A 233 -5.71 12.18 9.51
N VAL A 234 -6.47 12.56 8.50
CA VAL A 234 -6.33 13.81 7.74
C VAL A 234 -7.62 14.62 7.93
N ALA A 235 -7.49 15.88 8.29
CA ALA A 235 -8.60 16.83 8.42
C ALA A 235 -8.34 18.08 7.57
N GLY A 236 -9.34 18.98 7.49
CA GLY A 236 -9.27 20.16 6.63
C GLY A 236 -9.55 19.84 5.16
N LEU A 237 -10.27 18.76 4.90
CA LEU A 237 -10.57 18.26 3.56
C LEU A 237 -11.65 19.11 2.90
N THR A 238 -11.22 20.21 2.29
CA THR A 238 -12.04 21.08 1.45
C THR A 238 -11.40 21.16 0.07
N GLY A 239 -12.19 21.02 -0.99
CA GLY A 239 -11.66 21.02 -2.35
C GLY A 239 -12.74 20.82 -3.41
N ILE A 240 -12.29 20.46 -4.60
CA ILE A 240 -13.14 20.05 -5.71
C ILE A 240 -13.22 18.54 -5.75
N LEU A 241 -14.43 17.99 -5.83
CA LEU A 241 -14.64 16.56 -6.04
C LEU A 241 -14.55 16.29 -7.55
N ASP A 242 -13.55 15.54 -7.96
CA ASP A 242 -13.19 15.32 -9.37
C ASP A 242 -13.17 13.80 -9.66
N PHE A 243 -13.56 13.41 -10.87
CA PHE A 243 -13.52 12.02 -11.30
C PHE A 243 -12.46 11.82 -12.38
N ARG A 244 -11.33 11.18 -12.03
CA ARG A 244 -10.24 10.87 -12.97
C ARG A 244 -9.66 9.50 -12.72
N PHE A 245 -9.20 8.87 -13.78
CA PHE A 245 -8.57 7.53 -13.73
C PHE A 245 -9.46 6.48 -13.07
N GLY A 246 -10.80 6.63 -13.22
CA GLY A 246 -11.78 5.72 -12.62
C GLY A 246 -11.92 5.84 -11.11
N GLN A 247 -11.52 6.98 -10.50
CA GLN A 247 -11.54 7.20 -9.05
C GLN A 247 -12.06 8.60 -8.71
N TRP A 248 -12.88 8.69 -7.65
CA TRP A 248 -13.26 9.95 -7.05
C TRP A 248 -12.10 10.56 -6.27
N ARG A 249 -11.79 11.82 -6.59
CA ARG A 249 -10.63 12.54 -6.08
C ARG A 249 -11.05 13.86 -5.45
N LEU A 250 -10.35 14.23 -4.39
CA LEU A 250 -10.40 15.59 -3.87
C LEU A 250 -9.18 16.35 -4.38
N GLN A 251 -9.42 17.42 -5.13
CA GLN A 251 -8.43 18.44 -5.47
C GLN A 251 -8.43 19.47 -4.33
N PRO A 252 -7.50 19.43 -3.37
CA PRO A 252 -7.60 20.21 -2.15
C PRO A 252 -7.44 21.72 -2.42
N THR A 253 -8.32 22.53 -1.83
CA THR A 253 -8.24 23.99 -1.81
C THR A 253 -8.06 24.54 -0.40
N GLY A 254 -8.28 23.70 0.63
CA GLY A 254 -8.09 24.01 2.04
C GLY A 254 -6.72 23.60 2.55
N GLN A 255 -6.42 24.01 3.77
CA GLN A 255 -5.20 23.59 4.47
C GLN A 255 -5.42 22.22 5.13
N LEU A 256 -4.66 21.21 4.66
CA LEU A 256 -4.68 19.88 5.23
C LEU A 256 -3.96 19.84 6.56
N SER A 257 -4.49 19.06 7.51
CA SER A 257 -3.86 18.83 8.81
C SER A 257 -3.76 17.34 9.13
N HIS A 258 -2.70 16.97 9.84
CA HIS A 258 -2.40 15.63 10.27
C HIS A 258 -2.82 15.41 11.72
N MET A 259 -3.48 14.28 11.98
CA MET A 259 -3.85 13.82 13.32
C MET A 259 -3.24 12.43 13.52
N GLN A 260 -2.19 12.34 14.34
CA GLN A 260 -1.53 11.06 14.62
C GLN A 260 -2.48 10.09 15.33
N ARG A 261 -2.64 8.89 14.74
CA ARG A 261 -3.42 7.77 15.29
C ARG A 261 -2.64 6.46 15.25
N ASN A 262 -1.63 6.39 14.39
CA ASN A 262 -0.76 5.23 14.24
C ASN A 262 0.70 5.65 14.50
N ALA A 263 1.02 5.93 15.75
CA ALA A 263 2.41 6.23 16.14
C ALA A 263 3.33 5.03 15.82
N ARG A 264 4.62 5.33 15.63
CA ARG A 264 5.63 4.28 15.51
C ARG A 264 5.62 3.40 16.76
N PRO A 265 5.46 2.06 16.61
CA PRO A 265 5.33 1.17 17.74
C PRO A 265 6.65 0.96 18.47
N GLU A 266 6.58 0.74 19.76
CA GLU A 266 7.72 0.25 20.53
C GLU A 266 8.12 -1.17 20.10
N VAL A 267 9.35 -1.55 20.41
CA VAL A 267 9.87 -2.88 20.14
C VAL A 267 9.13 -3.90 21.01
N PRO A 268 8.63 -5.01 20.46
CA PRO A 268 7.99 -6.06 21.24
C PRO A 268 8.94 -6.65 22.28
N ALA A 269 8.56 -6.55 23.55
CA ALA A 269 9.36 -7.06 24.65
C ALA A 269 9.53 -8.58 24.53
N ARG A 270 10.72 -9.08 24.88
CA ARG A 270 10.98 -10.51 25.04
C ARG A 270 10.56 -10.94 26.46
N SER A 271 9.70 -11.96 26.56
CA SER A 271 9.32 -12.51 27.87
C SER A 271 10.53 -13.15 28.57
N THR A 272 10.56 -13.09 29.89
CA THR A 272 11.60 -13.76 30.71
C THR A 272 11.56 -15.28 30.59
N SER A 273 10.42 -15.86 30.20
CA SER A 273 10.28 -17.30 29.93
C SER A 273 10.77 -17.70 28.53
N THR A 274 11.07 -16.75 27.65
CA THR A 274 11.50 -17.04 26.28
C THR A 274 12.94 -17.56 26.26
N THR A 275 13.11 -18.81 25.88
CA THR A 275 14.43 -19.44 25.68
C THR A 275 14.89 -19.38 24.23
N LEU A 276 13.94 -19.23 23.29
CA LEU A 276 14.20 -19.12 21.85
C LEU A 276 13.24 -18.11 21.19
N ARG A 277 13.77 -17.04 20.62
CA ARG A 277 13.02 -16.10 19.76
C ARG A 277 13.39 -16.30 18.31
N ILE A 278 12.38 -16.59 17.49
CA ILE A 278 12.49 -16.64 16.04
C ILE A 278 11.88 -15.37 15.46
N VAL A 279 12.64 -14.68 14.61
CA VAL A 279 12.14 -13.51 13.83
C VAL A 279 12.06 -13.90 12.37
N THR A 280 10.91 -13.62 11.75
CA THR A 280 10.66 -13.86 10.33
C THR A 280 10.52 -12.52 9.63
N LEU A 281 11.26 -12.36 8.54
CA LEU A 281 11.21 -11.13 7.73
C LEU A 281 11.44 -11.44 6.26
N ASN A 282 10.55 -10.94 5.40
CA ASN A 282 10.85 -10.70 3.99
C ASN A 282 11.76 -9.48 3.92
N LEU A 283 12.98 -9.62 3.38
CA LEU A 283 14.04 -8.61 3.39
C LEU A 283 13.84 -7.51 2.34
N GLY A 284 12.85 -7.65 1.45
CA GLY A 284 12.61 -6.68 0.37
C GLY A 284 13.71 -6.71 -0.70
N ASN A 285 14.06 -7.90 -1.20
CA ASN A 285 15.13 -8.15 -2.17
C ASN A 285 16.50 -7.65 -1.66
N PHE A 286 17.08 -8.37 -0.70
CA PHE A 286 18.42 -8.07 -0.21
C PHE A 286 19.47 -8.64 -1.16
N PHE A 287 20.04 -7.76 -1.99
CA PHE A 287 21.01 -8.03 -3.04
C PHE A 287 22.27 -7.21 -2.78
N ASN A 288 23.45 -7.88 -2.82
CA ASN A 288 24.73 -7.22 -2.62
C ASN A 288 25.59 -7.17 -3.90
N GLY A 289 25.06 -7.63 -5.04
CA GLY A 289 25.76 -7.65 -6.33
C GLY A 289 26.85 -8.72 -6.33
N ASP A 290 28.09 -8.32 -6.59
CA ASP A 290 29.26 -9.22 -6.58
C ASP A 290 29.93 -9.32 -5.19
N GLY A 291 29.35 -8.75 -4.17
CA GLY A 291 29.91 -8.66 -2.82
C GLY A 291 31.15 -7.74 -2.68
N ASN A 292 31.54 -7.06 -3.78
CA ASN A 292 32.69 -6.15 -3.84
C ASN A 292 32.31 -4.73 -4.28
N GLY A 293 31.02 -4.40 -4.19
CA GLY A 293 30.49 -3.06 -4.53
C GLY A 293 30.16 -2.84 -5.99
N LYS A 294 30.07 -3.92 -6.79
CA LYS A 294 29.71 -3.91 -8.22
C LYS A 294 28.67 -5.00 -8.51
N GLY A 295 28.30 -5.14 -9.76
CA GLY A 295 27.42 -6.24 -10.19
C GLY A 295 25.96 -6.11 -9.71
N PHE A 296 25.51 -4.93 -9.27
CA PHE A 296 24.14 -4.70 -8.83
C PHE A 296 23.16 -4.92 -9.98
N ALA A 297 22.04 -5.61 -9.68
CA ALA A 297 20.99 -5.87 -10.64
C ALA A 297 20.13 -4.61 -10.87
N ASP A 298 19.77 -4.32 -12.12
CA ASP A 298 18.94 -3.16 -12.47
C ASP A 298 17.47 -3.29 -12.02
N SER A 299 17.00 -4.52 -11.82
CA SER A 299 15.57 -4.82 -11.66
C SER A 299 15.16 -5.25 -10.26
N ARG A 300 16.10 -5.57 -9.36
CA ARG A 300 15.81 -6.06 -7.99
C ARG A 300 16.87 -5.61 -7.00
N GLY A 301 16.45 -5.29 -5.78
CA GLY A 301 17.33 -4.94 -4.69
C GLY A 301 18.02 -3.58 -4.86
N ALA A 302 19.10 -3.38 -4.15
CA ALA A 302 19.92 -2.18 -4.25
C ALA A 302 20.57 -2.06 -5.64
N ARG A 303 20.58 -0.86 -6.19
CA ARG A 303 21.18 -0.55 -7.52
C ARG A 303 22.63 -0.08 -7.41
N ASN A 304 23.09 0.16 -6.21
CA ASN A 304 24.44 0.64 -5.90
C ASN A 304 24.76 0.43 -4.42
N GLN A 305 26.04 0.63 -4.08
CA GLN A 305 26.55 0.44 -2.72
C GLN A 305 25.89 1.36 -1.68
N SER A 306 25.49 2.56 -2.05
CA SER A 306 24.80 3.49 -1.12
C SER A 306 23.43 2.97 -0.73
N GLU A 307 22.66 2.48 -1.69
CA GLU A 307 21.35 1.87 -1.43
C GLU A 307 21.47 0.58 -0.61
N LEU A 308 22.46 -0.28 -0.92
CA LEU A 308 22.74 -1.49 -0.13
C LEU A 308 23.08 -1.12 1.32
N ASN A 309 23.96 -0.15 1.54
CA ASN A 309 24.31 0.29 2.88
C ASN A 309 23.10 0.84 3.64
N ALA A 310 22.22 1.59 2.98
CA ALA A 310 20.99 2.09 3.56
C ALA A 310 20.00 0.96 3.90
N GLN A 311 19.80 -0.03 3.03
CA GLN A 311 18.96 -1.21 3.27
C GLN A 311 19.52 -2.05 4.43
N LYS A 312 20.80 -2.42 4.35
CA LYS A 312 21.50 -3.21 5.36
C LYS A 312 21.43 -2.56 6.73
N SER A 313 21.72 -1.26 6.83
CA SER A 313 21.66 -0.53 8.11
C SER A 313 20.28 -0.60 8.77
N ARG A 314 19.19 -0.50 8.01
CA ARG A 314 17.82 -0.60 8.52
C ARG A 314 17.44 -2.02 8.91
N LEU A 315 17.81 -3.01 8.08
CA LEU A 315 17.59 -4.42 8.40
C LEU A 315 18.31 -4.81 9.69
N VAL A 316 19.57 -4.40 9.84
CA VAL A 316 20.34 -4.63 11.08
C VAL A 316 19.66 -3.95 12.27
N ALA A 317 19.23 -2.69 12.13
CA ALA A 317 18.52 -1.98 13.20
C ALA A 317 17.22 -2.70 13.60
N THR A 318 16.43 -3.16 12.63
CA THR A 318 15.19 -3.92 12.86
C THR A 318 15.45 -5.25 13.57
N LEU A 319 16.39 -6.03 13.05
CA LEU A 319 16.70 -7.35 13.57
C LEU A 319 17.35 -7.27 14.95
N THR A 320 18.31 -6.36 15.16
CA THR A 320 18.95 -6.16 16.46
C THR A 320 17.95 -5.71 17.53
N ALA A 321 17.02 -4.82 17.18
CA ALA A 321 15.99 -4.37 18.12
C ALA A 321 15.09 -5.51 18.62
N LEU A 322 14.76 -6.46 17.75
CA LEU A 322 13.95 -7.63 18.10
C LEU A 322 14.71 -8.70 18.89
N ASP A 323 16.05 -8.63 18.93
CA ASP A 323 16.95 -9.59 19.62
C ASP A 323 16.65 -11.06 19.33
N PRO A 324 16.63 -11.50 18.05
CA PRO A 324 16.36 -12.89 17.69
C PRO A 324 17.51 -13.81 18.02
N ASP A 325 17.16 -15.08 18.23
CA ASP A 325 18.14 -16.19 18.29
C ASP A 325 18.25 -16.86 16.92
N VAL A 326 17.15 -16.87 16.14
CA VAL A 326 17.08 -17.36 14.77
C VAL A 326 16.32 -16.36 13.90
N ILE A 327 16.82 -16.09 12.70
CA ILE A 327 16.15 -15.29 11.67
C ILE A 327 15.75 -16.21 10.53
N ALA A 328 14.45 -16.21 10.20
CA ALA A 328 13.88 -16.83 9.02
C ALA A 328 13.70 -15.75 7.94
N ALA A 329 14.56 -15.76 6.93
CA ALA A 329 14.64 -14.72 5.92
C ALA A 329 14.02 -15.17 4.58
N ALA A 330 13.22 -14.31 3.97
CA ALA A 330 12.78 -14.42 2.58
C ALA A 330 13.37 -13.27 1.76
N GLU A 331 13.46 -13.46 0.44
CA GLU A 331 14.04 -12.48 -0.51
C GLU A 331 15.53 -12.17 -0.28
N MET A 332 16.28 -13.16 0.16
CA MET A 332 17.74 -13.15 0.09
C MET A 332 18.19 -13.41 -1.34
N GLU A 333 19.22 -12.73 -1.83
CA GLU A 333 19.85 -13.03 -3.13
C GLU A 333 20.28 -14.50 -3.22
N ASN A 334 20.05 -15.10 -4.39
CA ASN A 334 20.40 -16.52 -4.61
C ASN A 334 21.78 -16.61 -5.28
N ASP A 335 22.81 -16.23 -4.54
CA ASP A 335 24.20 -16.02 -4.96
C ASP A 335 25.22 -16.96 -4.33
N ASP A 336 24.81 -18.10 -3.78
CA ASP A 336 25.62 -19.09 -3.03
C ASP A 336 25.80 -18.77 -1.53
N TYR A 337 26.82 -19.38 -0.88
CA TYR A 337 27.14 -19.25 0.55
C TYR A 337 28.62 -18.89 0.80
N GLY A 338 29.29 -18.36 -0.21
CA GLY A 338 30.67 -17.91 -0.08
C GLY A 338 30.80 -16.60 0.73
N PRO A 339 32.02 -16.18 1.04
CA PRO A 339 32.26 -14.98 1.85
C PRO A 339 31.79 -13.68 1.20
N ALA A 340 31.58 -13.65 -0.13
CA ALA A 340 31.07 -12.51 -0.88
C ALA A 340 29.53 -12.57 -1.05
N SER A 341 28.84 -13.57 -0.52
CA SER A 341 27.41 -13.73 -0.69
C SER A 341 26.61 -12.75 0.18
N ALA A 342 25.39 -12.42 -0.27
CA ALA A 342 24.49 -11.53 0.45
C ALA A 342 24.19 -12.01 1.87
N ILE A 343 24.00 -13.31 2.08
CA ILE A 343 23.78 -13.86 3.42
C ILE A 343 25.00 -13.72 4.33
N ALA A 344 26.22 -13.88 3.80
CA ALA A 344 27.43 -13.69 4.56
C ALA A 344 27.62 -12.21 4.96
N GLU A 345 27.30 -11.29 4.05
CA GLU A 345 27.33 -9.86 4.32
C GLU A 345 26.32 -9.45 5.41
N LEU A 346 25.10 -9.99 5.39
CA LEU A 346 24.11 -9.73 6.42
C LEU A 346 24.52 -10.32 7.78
N ALA A 347 25.02 -11.55 7.80
CA ALA A 347 25.50 -12.20 9.01
C ALA A 347 26.66 -11.41 9.66
N ALA A 348 27.63 -10.98 8.85
CA ALA A 348 28.75 -10.15 9.31
C ALA A 348 28.28 -8.80 9.87
N ALA A 349 27.28 -8.17 9.23
CA ALA A 349 26.72 -6.90 9.69
C ALA A 349 25.93 -7.01 11.01
N LEU A 350 25.33 -8.17 11.29
CA LEU A 350 24.65 -8.48 12.54
C LEU A 350 25.62 -8.74 13.70
N GLY A 351 26.85 -9.18 13.41
CA GLY A 351 27.92 -9.34 14.39
C GLY A 351 28.56 -10.74 14.42
N PRO A 352 29.65 -10.91 15.18
CA PRO A 352 30.49 -12.12 15.11
C PRO A 352 29.84 -13.42 15.61
N SER A 353 28.79 -13.33 16.42
CA SER A 353 28.02 -14.50 16.88
C SER A 353 27.06 -15.05 15.84
N TRP A 354 26.84 -14.33 14.73
CA TRP A 354 25.88 -14.74 13.72
C TRP A 354 26.50 -15.68 12.69
N GLN A 355 25.78 -16.77 12.45
CA GLN A 355 26.05 -17.75 11.42
C GLN A 355 24.80 -17.99 10.58
N PHE A 356 24.95 -18.70 9.48
CA PHE A 356 23.84 -19.06 8.61
C PHE A 356 23.87 -20.56 8.27
N VAL A 357 22.71 -21.08 7.88
CA VAL A 357 22.56 -22.49 7.49
C VAL A 357 22.88 -22.64 6.00
N ALA A 358 24.03 -23.13 5.67
CA ALA A 358 24.44 -23.39 4.29
C ALA A 358 23.81 -24.68 3.75
N THR A 359 23.23 -24.62 2.57
CA THR A 359 22.73 -25.79 1.81
C THR A 359 23.27 -25.72 0.38
N PRO A 360 24.50 -26.13 0.15
CA PRO A 360 25.13 -26.08 -1.16
C PRO A 360 24.29 -26.83 -2.21
N GLY A 361 23.80 -26.11 -3.23
CA GLY A 361 22.84 -26.61 -4.22
C GLY A 361 21.40 -26.66 -3.69
N GLY A 362 20.46 -26.98 -4.56
CA GLY A 362 19.04 -27.12 -4.22
C GLY A 362 18.31 -25.82 -3.86
N THR A 363 18.88 -24.64 -4.14
CA THR A 363 18.29 -23.32 -3.84
C THR A 363 17.27 -22.87 -4.87
N GLY A 364 17.02 -23.66 -5.92
CA GLY A 364 16.14 -23.32 -7.03
C GLY A 364 16.78 -22.39 -8.06
N THR A 365 15.94 -21.88 -8.97
CA THR A 365 16.39 -21.03 -10.09
C THR A 365 15.81 -19.62 -10.06
N ASP A 366 15.12 -19.24 -8.99
CA ASP A 366 14.70 -17.83 -8.78
C ASP A 366 15.93 -17.00 -8.35
N ALA A 367 15.95 -15.73 -8.68
CA ALA A 367 16.99 -14.81 -8.24
C ALA A 367 17.02 -14.59 -6.71
N ILE A 368 15.95 -14.99 -6.02
CA ILE A 368 15.84 -14.93 -4.56
C ILE A 368 15.58 -16.30 -3.96
N ARG A 369 16.03 -16.48 -2.72
CA ARG A 369 15.81 -17.70 -1.94
C ARG A 369 15.34 -17.42 -0.52
N THR A 370 15.06 -18.47 0.23
CA THR A 370 14.81 -18.42 1.68
C THR A 370 16.01 -18.97 2.42
N ASP A 371 16.34 -18.38 3.56
CA ASP A 371 17.48 -18.75 4.37
C ASP A 371 17.20 -18.67 5.88
N LEU A 372 18.12 -19.24 6.66
CA LEU A 372 18.14 -19.20 8.12
C LEU A 372 19.49 -18.65 8.60
N LEU A 373 19.44 -17.62 9.44
CA LEU A 373 20.59 -17.13 10.20
C LEU A 373 20.33 -17.40 11.68
N TYR A 374 21.38 -17.62 12.47
CA TYR A 374 21.26 -17.93 13.88
C TYR A 374 22.45 -17.43 14.71
N ARG A 375 22.21 -17.21 15.99
CA ARG A 375 23.22 -16.84 16.97
C ARG A 375 23.88 -18.08 17.55
N ALA A 376 25.10 -18.37 17.15
CA ALA A 376 25.86 -19.55 17.60
C ALA A 376 26.19 -19.56 19.10
N ASP A 377 26.13 -18.38 19.75
CA ASP A 377 26.26 -18.25 21.21
C ASP A 377 24.95 -18.53 21.98
N ARG A 378 23.81 -18.69 21.28
CA ARG A 378 22.49 -18.95 21.90
C ARG A 378 21.83 -20.24 21.43
N VAL A 379 22.07 -20.66 20.21
CA VAL A 379 21.48 -21.87 19.61
C VAL A 379 22.54 -22.67 18.84
N ARG A 380 22.33 -23.97 18.72
CA ARG A 380 23.09 -24.82 17.83
C ARG A 380 22.18 -25.49 16.81
N THR A 381 22.70 -25.78 15.63
CA THR A 381 22.06 -26.64 14.65
C THR A 381 22.19 -28.12 15.06
N VAL A 382 21.15 -28.90 14.75
CA VAL A 382 21.12 -30.34 14.98
C VAL A 382 20.83 -31.04 13.66
N ALA A 383 21.64 -32.01 13.27
CA ALA A 383 21.58 -32.69 11.98
C ALA A 383 21.77 -31.77 10.76
N GLU A 384 21.81 -32.35 9.57
CA GLU A 384 21.97 -31.63 8.31
C GLU A 384 20.67 -30.91 7.92
N PRO A 385 20.77 -29.71 7.32
CA PRO A 385 19.63 -28.99 6.80
C PRO A 385 18.98 -29.76 5.63
N ARG A 386 17.71 -29.45 5.39
CA ARG A 386 16.94 -30.02 4.27
C ARG A 386 16.36 -28.93 3.41
N ARG A 387 16.37 -29.13 2.08
CA ARG A 387 15.63 -28.30 1.12
C ARG A 387 14.65 -29.14 0.33
N PHE A 388 13.49 -28.54 0.07
CA PHE A 388 12.46 -29.16 -0.78
C PHE A 388 12.61 -28.68 -2.23
N ASP A 389 13.67 -29.17 -2.91
CA ASP A 389 13.99 -28.84 -4.30
C ASP A 389 13.28 -29.77 -5.28
N HIS A 390 11.96 -29.79 -5.25
CA HIS A 390 11.13 -30.61 -6.13
C HIS A 390 9.89 -29.85 -6.64
N GLY A 391 9.34 -30.29 -7.80
CA GLY A 391 8.10 -29.80 -8.35
C GLY A 391 8.07 -28.29 -8.52
N LEU A 392 7.06 -27.64 -7.96
CA LEU A 392 6.81 -26.20 -8.05
C LEU A 392 7.90 -25.34 -7.39
N PHE A 393 8.69 -25.90 -6.50
CA PHE A 393 9.76 -25.18 -5.80
C PHE A 393 11.08 -25.17 -6.56
N ARG A 394 11.29 -26.08 -7.52
CA ARG A 394 12.56 -26.23 -8.25
C ARG A 394 12.74 -25.18 -9.34
N TYR A 395 11.77 -25.03 -10.24
CA TYR A 395 11.87 -24.14 -11.39
C TYR A 395 11.06 -22.88 -11.17
N ARG A 396 11.73 -21.70 -11.22
CA ARG A 396 11.11 -20.40 -10.91
C ARG A 396 10.36 -20.41 -9.57
N GLY A 397 10.78 -21.30 -8.67
CA GLY A 397 10.30 -21.44 -7.32
C GLY A 397 11.44 -21.22 -6.34
N ARG A 398 11.13 -21.22 -5.07
CA ARG A 398 12.06 -20.99 -3.96
C ARG A 398 11.95 -22.18 -3.02
N PRO A 399 12.88 -23.15 -3.12
CA PRO A 399 12.86 -24.34 -2.26
C PRO A 399 12.85 -23.97 -0.79
N PRO A 400 11.83 -24.38 0.01
CA PRO A 400 11.83 -24.17 1.45
C PRO A 400 13.05 -24.82 2.10
N ILE A 401 13.65 -24.14 3.08
CA ILE A 401 14.71 -24.68 3.93
C ILE A 401 14.12 -25.15 5.25
N ALA A 402 14.60 -26.27 5.78
CA ALA A 402 14.29 -26.79 7.09
C ALA A 402 15.56 -27.09 7.87
N GLN A 403 15.65 -26.64 9.12
CA GLN A 403 16.75 -26.91 10.03
C GLN A 403 16.21 -27.20 11.42
N LEU A 404 16.85 -28.14 12.11
CA LEU A 404 16.65 -28.45 13.52
C LEU A 404 17.56 -27.56 14.37
N PHE A 405 16.98 -26.87 15.36
CA PHE A 405 17.71 -26.04 16.30
C PHE A 405 17.47 -26.48 17.73
N GLN A 406 18.52 -26.35 18.55
CA GLN A 406 18.48 -26.58 19.97
C GLN A 406 18.99 -25.34 20.71
N PRO A 407 18.20 -24.73 21.62
CA PRO A 407 18.70 -23.63 22.44
C PRO A 407 19.80 -24.08 23.39
N LEU A 408 20.73 -23.18 23.68
CA LEU A 408 21.77 -23.37 24.68
C LEU A 408 21.32 -22.99 26.10
N ALA A 409 20.21 -22.26 26.21
CA ALA A 409 19.51 -21.95 27.45
C ALA A 409 18.23 -22.79 27.58
N GLY A 410 17.61 -22.80 28.78
CA GLY A 410 16.38 -23.56 29.04
C GLY A 410 16.62 -25.05 29.14
N ASP A 411 15.66 -25.86 28.71
CA ASP A 411 15.81 -27.33 28.63
C ASP A 411 16.62 -27.69 27.38
N ARG A 412 17.88 -27.89 27.56
CA ARG A 412 18.84 -28.20 26.48
C ARG A 412 18.54 -29.51 25.73
N GLN A 413 17.55 -30.28 26.15
CA GLN A 413 17.16 -31.51 25.46
C GLN A 413 16.12 -31.26 24.39
N LYS A 414 15.43 -30.10 24.39
CA LYS A 414 14.37 -29.79 23.42
C LYS A 414 14.92 -29.28 22.10
N ILE A 415 14.37 -29.81 21.01
CA ILE A 415 14.76 -29.51 19.64
C ILE A 415 13.50 -29.03 18.88
N VAL A 416 13.61 -27.90 18.17
CA VAL A 416 12.55 -27.39 17.30
C VAL A 416 13.01 -27.42 15.84
N ARG A 417 12.11 -27.77 14.92
CA ARG A 417 12.32 -27.62 13.48
C ARG A 417 11.77 -26.27 13.04
N ILE A 418 12.58 -25.50 12.34
CA ILE A 418 12.16 -24.26 11.68
C ILE A 418 12.19 -24.48 10.18
N VAL A 419 11.08 -24.15 9.51
CA VAL A 419 10.91 -24.31 8.06
C VAL A 419 10.53 -22.96 7.47
N VAL A 420 11.26 -22.52 6.43
CA VAL A 420 11.05 -21.21 5.80
C VAL A 420 10.57 -21.38 4.36
N PRO A 421 9.25 -21.33 4.11
CA PRO A 421 8.70 -21.23 2.77
C PRO A 421 8.64 -19.78 2.27
N HIS A 422 8.66 -19.62 0.93
CA HIS A 422 8.26 -18.40 0.26
C HIS A 422 7.49 -18.76 -1.01
N LEU A 423 6.16 -18.58 -0.99
CA LEU A 423 5.30 -18.97 -2.10
C LEU A 423 5.28 -17.91 -3.21
N LYS A 424 4.66 -18.25 -4.34
CA LYS A 424 4.56 -17.38 -5.52
C LYS A 424 3.73 -16.13 -5.21
N SER A 425 4.26 -14.95 -5.58
CA SER A 425 3.57 -13.67 -5.39
C SER A 425 2.23 -13.60 -6.13
N LYS A 426 1.33 -12.73 -5.66
CA LYS A 426 -0.02 -12.50 -6.22
C LYS A 426 -0.01 -11.66 -7.51
N ALA A 427 1.15 -11.13 -7.92
CA ALA A 427 1.28 -10.29 -9.12
C ALA A 427 1.01 -11.08 -10.41
N CYS A 428 0.25 -10.50 -11.35
CA CYS A 428 -0.26 -11.19 -12.54
C CYS A 428 0.71 -11.27 -13.72
N GLY A 429 1.96 -10.83 -13.58
CA GLY A 429 2.95 -10.91 -14.65
C GLY A 429 3.17 -12.35 -15.13
N GLY A 430 2.88 -12.62 -16.40
CA GLY A 430 3.01 -13.94 -17.03
C GLY A 430 1.96 -14.98 -16.62
N ALA A 431 0.94 -14.60 -15.87
CA ALA A 431 -0.14 -15.50 -15.49
C ALA A 431 -1.01 -15.89 -16.68
N SER A 432 -1.34 -17.19 -16.82
CA SER A 432 -2.18 -17.73 -17.89
C SER A 432 -3.09 -18.84 -17.36
N GLY A 433 -4.20 -19.08 -18.06
CA GLY A 433 -5.15 -20.15 -17.68
C GLY A 433 -5.64 -20.01 -16.23
N ALA A 434 -5.51 -21.08 -15.45
CA ALA A 434 -5.91 -21.13 -14.04
C ALA A 434 -5.04 -20.27 -13.08
N ASP A 435 -3.90 -19.78 -13.57
CA ASP A 435 -3.04 -18.86 -12.80
C ASP A 435 -3.47 -17.39 -12.91
N ARG A 436 -4.40 -17.04 -13.83
CA ARG A 436 -4.98 -15.69 -13.88
C ARG A 436 -5.80 -15.42 -12.63
N ASP A 437 -6.02 -14.16 -12.35
CA ASP A 437 -6.99 -13.76 -11.33
C ASP A 437 -8.39 -14.28 -11.71
N GLN A 438 -8.98 -15.07 -10.81
CA GLN A 438 -10.29 -15.68 -11.01
C GLN A 438 -11.44 -14.79 -10.51
N GLY A 439 -11.13 -13.58 -10.01
CA GLY A 439 -12.11 -12.67 -9.45
C GLY A 439 -12.61 -13.07 -8.06
N ASP A 440 -12.00 -14.04 -7.40
CA ASP A 440 -12.40 -14.58 -6.10
C ASP A 440 -11.72 -13.92 -4.89
N GLY A 441 -10.94 -12.88 -5.13
CA GLY A 441 -10.18 -12.12 -4.13
C GLY A 441 -8.79 -12.67 -3.83
N GLN A 442 -8.39 -13.82 -4.40
CA GLN A 442 -7.07 -14.41 -4.16
C GLN A 442 -5.97 -13.87 -5.09
N GLY A 443 -6.33 -13.13 -6.16
CA GLY A 443 -5.40 -12.63 -7.17
C GLY A 443 -4.76 -13.73 -8.01
N CYS A 444 -3.75 -13.38 -8.81
CA CYS A 444 -3.10 -14.33 -9.69
C CYS A 444 -2.31 -15.42 -8.94
N TYR A 445 -2.09 -16.56 -9.61
CA TYR A 445 -1.36 -17.74 -9.10
C TYR A 445 -1.94 -18.39 -7.83
N ALA A 446 -3.24 -18.18 -7.54
CA ALA A 446 -3.89 -18.78 -6.36
C ALA A 446 -3.78 -20.32 -6.39
N ARG A 447 -4.08 -20.95 -7.53
CA ARG A 447 -3.94 -22.40 -7.69
C ARG A 447 -2.51 -22.87 -7.44
N ARG A 448 -1.51 -22.20 -8.05
CA ARG A 448 -0.10 -22.56 -7.87
C ARG A 448 0.35 -22.46 -6.42
N ARG A 449 -0.12 -21.44 -5.67
CA ARG A 449 0.15 -21.32 -4.23
C ARG A 449 -0.51 -22.45 -3.43
N THR A 450 -1.73 -22.83 -3.78
CA THR A 450 -2.44 -23.94 -3.12
C THR A 450 -1.75 -25.27 -3.37
N ASP A 451 -1.37 -25.56 -4.60
CA ASP A 451 -0.62 -26.76 -4.96
C ASP A 451 0.74 -26.80 -4.25
N ALA A 452 1.41 -25.66 -4.12
CA ALA A 452 2.67 -25.54 -3.38
C ALA A 452 2.48 -25.74 -1.86
N ALA A 453 1.40 -25.23 -1.28
CA ALA A 453 1.06 -25.43 0.13
C ALA A 453 0.75 -26.92 0.42
N SER A 454 0.05 -27.61 -0.49
CA SER A 454 -0.17 -29.06 -0.41
C SER A 454 1.14 -29.84 -0.44
N ALA A 455 2.00 -29.54 -1.42
CA ALA A 455 3.30 -30.19 -1.53
C ALA A 455 4.20 -29.94 -0.31
N LEU A 456 4.12 -28.72 0.27
CA LEU A 456 4.81 -28.37 1.52
C LEU A 456 4.30 -29.23 2.69
N ALA A 457 2.97 -29.36 2.85
CA ALA A 457 2.38 -30.18 3.91
C ALA A 457 2.79 -31.64 3.79
N ASP A 458 2.76 -32.21 2.57
CA ASP A 458 3.20 -33.57 2.28
C ASP A 458 4.69 -33.80 2.58
N TRP A 459 5.52 -32.79 2.32
CA TRP A 459 6.94 -32.83 2.64
C TRP A 459 7.18 -32.77 4.14
N LEU A 460 6.50 -31.87 4.85
CA LEU A 460 6.60 -31.74 6.31
C LEU A 460 6.27 -33.07 7.03
N ALA A 461 5.23 -33.77 6.57
CA ALA A 461 4.82 -35.07 7.12
C ALA A 461 5.87 -36.19 6.92
N LYS A 462 6.78 -36.02 5.96
CA LYS A 462 7.85 -37.01 5.64
C LYS A 462 9.20 -36.62 6.23
N LEU A 463 9.35 -35.44 6.83
CA LEU A 463 10.60 -35.03 7.45
C LEU A 463 10.88 -35.91 8.70
N PRO A 464 12.06 -36.55 8.81
CA PRO A 464 12.37 -37.36 9.97
C PRO A 464 12.46 -36.50 11.23
N GLU A 465 11.92 -37.00 12.32
CA GLU A 465 12.16 -36.40 13.64
C GLU A 465 13.64 -36.60 14.03
N PRO A 466 14.19 -35.77 14.95
CA PRO A 466 15.52 -35.97 15.46
C PRO A 466 15.61 -37.33 16.18
N GLU A 467 16.78 -37.95 16.16
CA GLU A 467 17.01 -39.17 16.94
C GLU A 467 16.87 -38.87 18.43
N GLN A 468 16.35 -39.83 19.22
CA GLN A 468 16.14 -39.65 20.67
C GLN A 468 17.45 -39.32 21.41
N THR A 469 18.59 -39.79 20.88
CA THR A 469 19.92 -39.48 21.41
C THR A 469 20.32 -38.00 21.22
N GLN A 470 19.67 -37.27 20.30
CA GLN A 470 19.95 -35.87 20.02
C GLN A 470 19.11 -34.91 20.91
N GLY A 471 17.96 -35.37 21.39
CA GLY A 471 17.05 -34.60 22.26
C GLY A 471 15.58 -34.88 21.98
N GLU A 472 14.70 -34.23 22.76
CA GLU A 472 13.25 -34.32 22.64
C GLU A 472 12.73 -33.37 21.52
N PHE A 473 11.97 -33.91 20.59
CA PHE A 473 11.37 -33.11 19.53
C PHE A 473 10.17 -32.30 20.04
N ALA A 474 10.32 -30.97 20.13
CA ALA A 474 9.27 -30.05 20.58
C ALA A 474 8.23 -29.72 19.48
N GLY A 475 8.54 -29.99 18.22
CA GLY A 475 7.63 -29.74 17.10
C GLY A 475 8.26 -28.92 15.97
N THR A 476 7.39 -28.52 15.02
CA THR A 476 7.78 -27.77 13.82
C THR A 476 7.12 -26.39 13.81
N LEU A 477 7.92 -25.37 13.53
CA LEU A 477 7.50 -24.02 13.19
C LEU A 477 7.71 -23.81 11.68
N VAL A 478 6.63 -23.57 10.94
CA VAL A 478 6.66 -23.12 9.55
C VAL A 478 6.47 -21.62 9.55
N THR A 479 7.48 -20.87 9.12
CA THR A 479 7.45 -19.41 9.22
C THR A 479 8.10 -18.76 8.01
N GLY A 480 7.38 -17.85 7.33
CA GLY A 480 7.83 -17.23 6.08
C GLY A 480 6.70 -16.51 5.34
N ASP A 481 7.01 -16.02 4.14
CA ASP A 481 6.07 -15.34 3.25
C ASP A 481 5.29 -16.37 2.42
N LEU A 482 4.01 -16.55 2.74
CA LEU A 482 3.12 -17.45 2.02
C LEU A 482 2.32 -16.76 0.91
N ASN A 483 2.50 -15.44 0.71
CA ASN A 483 1.83 -14.66 -0.33
C ASN A 483 0.32 -14.90 -0.43
N SER A 484 -0.32 -15.24 0.68
CA SER A 484 -1.75 -15.56 0.77
C SER A 484 -2.34 -15.02 2.06
N TYR A 485 -3.52 -14.44 2.00
CA TYR A 485 -4.22 -13.97 3.19
C TYR A 485 -4.86 -15.13 3.97
N ALA A 486 -5.22 -14.90 5.24
CA ALA A 486 -5.51 -15.95 6.21
C ALA A 486 -6.68 -16.89 5.82
N ARG A 487 -7.63 -16.44 5.01
CA ARG A 487 -8.75 -17.28 4.55
C ARG A 487 -8.57 -17.83 3.15
N GLU A 488 -7.45 -17.52 2.49
CA GLU A 488 -7.13 -18.09 1.17
C GLU A 488 -6.76 -19.56 1.27
N TRP A 489 -6.99 -20.28 0.19
CA TRP A 489 -6.84 -21.74 0.16
C TRP A 489 -5.46 -22.26 0.59
N PRO A 490 -4.32 -21.63 0.25
CA PRO A 490 -3.02 -22.10 0.71
C PRO A 490 -2.90 -22.16 2.24
N ILE A 491 -3.40 -21.12 2.94
CA ILE A 491 -3.35 -21.08 4.42
C ILE A 491 -4.33 -22.08 5.02
N GLN A 492 -5.56 -22.13 4.50
CA GLN A 492 -6.57 -23.08 4.95
C GLN A 492 -6.12 -24.54 4.76
N HIS A 493 -5.36 -24.81 3.71
CA HIS A 493 -4.79 -26.13 3.45
C HIS A 493 -3.74 -26.50 4.50
N LEU A 494 -2.81 -25.59 4.81
CA LEU A 494 -1.79 -25.81 5.84
C LEU A 494 -2.40 -25.98 7.25
N GLU A 495 -3.43 -25.19 7.57
CA GLU A 495 -4.18 -25.34 8.83
C GLU A 495 -4.92 -26.68 8.90
N SER A 496 -5.54 -27.12 7.80
CA SER A 496 -6.18 -28.43 7.70
C SER A 496 -5.20 -29.59 7.82
N ALA A 497 -3.94 -29.38 7.45
CA ALA A 497 -2.84 -30.33 7.65
C ALA A 497 -2.29 -30.36 9.10
N GLY A 498 -2.91 -29.65 10.03
CA GLY A 498 -2.60 -29.67 11.47
C GLY A 498 -1.67 -28.58 11.96
N LEU A 499 -1.43 -27.53 11.15
CA LEU A 499 -0.69 -26.35 11.57
C LEU A 499 -1.64 -25.30 12.15
N THR A 500 -1.18 -24.53 13.14
CA THR A 500 -1.96 -23.47 13.80
C THR A 500 -1.29 -22.12 13.58
N ASN A 501 -2.03 -21.12 13.12
CA ASN A 501 -1.56 -19.74 13.00
C ASN A 501 -1.33 -19.14 14.40
N LEU A 502 -0.08 -18.97 14.77
CA LEU A 502 0.31 -18.53 16.11
C LEU A 502 -0.02 -17.07 16.35
N VAL A 503 0.14 -16.21 15.35
CA VAL A 503 -0.21 -14.78 15.48
C VAL A 503 -1.72 -14.65 15.73
N ARG A 504 -2.56 -15.34 14.95
CA ARG A 504 -4.02 -15.29 15.11
C ARG A 504 -4.52 -15.98 16.38
N ARG A 505 -3.77 -16.92 16.93
CA ARG A 505 -4.06 -17.52 18.25
C ARG A 505 -3.90 -16.51 19.39
N HIS A 506 -2.98 -15.57 19.27
CA HIS A 506 -2.72 -14.54 20.29
C HIS A 506 -3.44 -13.21 20.00
N HIS A 507 -3.73 -12.91 18.73
CA HIS A 507 -4.29 -11.64 18.28
C HIS A 507 -5.40 -11.88 17.25
N GLU A 508 -6.63 -11.70 17.66
CA GLU A 508 -7.78 -11.83 16.77
C GLU A 508 -7.75 -10.74 15.66
N CYS A 509 -8.21 -11.11 14.48
CA CYS A 509 -8.41 -10.18 13.37
C CYS A 509 -9.88 -10.13 13.01
N ARG A 510 -10.48 -8.95 13.09
CA ARG A 510 -11.85 -8.65 12.75
C ARG A 510 -11.91 -7.61 11.64
N ARG A 511 -13.11 -7.40 11.08
CA ARG A 511 -13.35 -6.44 10.00
C ARG A 511 -12.84 -5.03 10.33
N ASP A 512 -13.07 -4.59 11.55
CA ASP A 512 -12.81 -3.23 12.00
C ASP A 512 -11.56 -3.11 12.90
N ASP A 513 -10.97 -4.24 13.28
CA ASP A 513 -9.79 -4.30 14.12
C ASP A 513 -8.92 -5.52 13.77
N CYS A 514 -7.85 -5.27 13.03
CA CYS A 514 -6.88 -6.30 12.64
C CYS A 514 -5.45 -5.76 12.84
N PRO A 515 -4.99 -5.63 14.09
CA PRO A 515 -3.78 -4.87 14.40
C PRO A 515 -2.48 -5.56 14.00
N GLN A 516 -2.45 -6.89 13.98
CA GLN A 516 -1.25 -7.69 13.77
C GLN A 516 -1.20 -8.20 12.33
N THR A 517 -0.92 -7.28 11.38
CA THR A 517 -0.81 -7.57 9.94
C THR A 517 0.61 -7.32 9.46
N SER A 518 1.10 -8.16 8.54
CA SER A 518 2.46 -8.07 8.04
C SER A 518 2.60 -7.19 6.79
N TYR A 519 1.51 -6.91 6.08
CA TYR A 519 1.57 -6.28 4.77
C TYR A 519 0.42 -5.30 4.52
N GLN A 520 0.68 -4.33 3.64
CA GLN A 520 -0.34 -3.39 3.17
C GLN A 520 -0.31 -3.30 1.64
N TYR A 521 -1.47 -3.48 1.01
CA TYR A 521 -1.60 -3.40 -0.44
C TYR A 521 -2.85 -2.62 -0.85
N ARG A 522 -2.67 -1.60 -1.72
CA ARG A 522 -3.76 -0.77 -2.27
C ARG A 522 -4.75 -0.29 -1.20
N GLY A 523 -4.24 0.18 -0.05
CA GLY A 523 -5.06 0.72 1.02
C GLY A 523 -5.75 -0.34 1.89
N ARG A 524 -5.34 -1.60 1.81
CA ARG A 524 -5.84 -2.70 2.67
C ARG A 524 -4.70 -3.34 3.43
N THR A 525 -4.95 -3.66 4.69
CA THR A 525 -4.01 -4.40 5.54
C THR A 525 -4.34 -5.89 5.53
N GLY A 526 -3.34 -6.74 5.73
CA GLY A 526 -3.48 -8.18 5.84
C GLY A 526 -2.14 -8.85 6.11
N SER A 527 -2.11 -10.16 6.25
CA SER A 527 -0.89 -10.92 6.51
C SER A 527 -0.52 -11.79 5.33
N LEU A 528 0.69 -11.62 4.82
CA LEU A 528 1.31 -12.51 3.84
C LEU A 528 2.35 -13.41 4.50
N ASP A 529 2.90 -12.96 5.63
CA ASP A 529 3.89 -13.67 6.44
C ASP A 529 3.21 -14.37 7.61
N TYR A 530 3.66 -15.56 7.92
CA TYR A 530 3.04 -16.44 8.91
C TYR A 530 4.05 -17.08 9.86
N SER A 531 3.56 -17.39 11.05
CA SER A 531 4.15 -18.33 12.00
C SER A 531 3.11 -19.42 12.27
N LEU A 532 3.33 -20.62 11.71
CA LEU A 532 2.43 -21.76 11.80
C LEU A 532 3.07 -22.86 12.64
N GLY A 533 2.52 -23.15 13.81
CA GLY A 533 3.02 -24.16 14.73
C GLY A 533 2.34 -25.51 14.56
N SER A 534 3.11 -26.61 14.55
CA SER A 534 2.56 -27.95 14.66
C SER A 534 1.97 -28.19 16.06
N LYS A 535 1.04 -29.12 16.19
CA LYS A 535 0.34 -29.41 17.46
C LYS A 535 1.30 -29.64 18.65
N PRO A 536 2.41 -30.41 18.55
CA PRO A 536 3.36 -30.56 19.65
C PRO A 536 4.00 -29.23 20.09
N LEU A 537 4.23 -28.29 19.14
CA LEU A 537 4.88 -27.01 19.45
C LEU A 537 3.99 -26.06 20.25
N LEU A 538 2.65 -26.20 20.16
CA LEU A 538 1.71 -25.22 20.72
C LEU A 538 1.85 -25.00 22.23
N GLY A 539 2.28 -26.01 22.97
CA GLY A 539 2.53 -25.93 24.40
C GLY A 539 3.81 -25.16 24.78
N GLN A 540 4.69 -24.94 23.83
CA GLN A 540 5.95 -24.25 24.02
C GLN A 540 5.89 -22.78 23.63
N VAL A 541 4.82 -22.33 22.93
CA VAL A 541 4.66 -20.96 22.46
C VAL A 541 4.21 -20.06 23.60
N VAL A 542 5.05 -19.10 23.97
CA VAL A 542 4.78 -18.11 25.01
C VAL A 542 4.48 -16.72 24.45
N GLY A 543 4.69 -16.50 23.16
CA GLY A 543 4.33 -15.27 22.45
C GLY A 543 4.48 -15.39 20.95
N ALA A 544 3.63 -14.72 20.22
CA ALA A 544 3.77 -14.53 18.76
C ALA A 544 3.07 -13.23 18.36
N GLY A 545 3.67 -12.48 17.45
CA GLY A 545 3.11 -11.22 16.99
C GLY A 545 3.87 -10.61 15.82
N VAL A 546 3.41 -9.43 15.42
CA VAL A 546 4.00 -8.61 14.35
C VAL A 546 4.49 -7.30 14.95
N TRP A 547 5.65 -6.84 14.54
CA TRP A 547 6.12 -5.48 14.84
C TRP A 547 5.82 -4.56 13.65
N PRO A 548 4.77 -3.72 13.68
CA PRO A 548 4.30 -2.95 12.53
C PRO A 548 5.17 -1.72 12.23
N VAL A 549 6.43 -1.96 11.90
CA VAL A 549 7.50 -0.96 11.71
C VAL A 549 7.71 -0.57 10.26
N ASN A 550 7.17 -1.33 9.30
CA ASN A 550 7.47 -1.19 7.88
C ASN A 550 6.24 -0.84 7.01
N ALA A 551 5.20 -1.68 7.01
CA ALA A 551 4.11 -1.63 6.03
C ALA A 551 3.32 -0.31 6.05
N ALA A 552 3.19 0.34 7.21
CA ALA A 552 2.49 1.61 7.37
C ALA A 552 3.34 2.84 6.97
N GLU A 553 4.66 2.68 6.85
CA GLU A 553 5.58 3.76 6.45
C GLU A 553 5.50 3.99 4.93
N PHE A 554 5.68 5.23 4.50
CA PHE A 554 5.66 5.58 3.08
C PHE A 554 6.81 4.95 2.29
N PRO A 555 6.56 4.40 1.08
CA PRO A 555 7.63 3.86 0.23
C PRO A 555 8.74 4.87 -0.10
N VAL A 556 8.41 6.14 -0.18
CA VAL A 556 9.36 7.22 -0.51
C VAL A 556 10.50 7.37 0.50
N ILE A 557 10.37 6.80 1.71
CA ILE A 557 11.45 6.78 2.70
C ILE A 557 12.24 5.46 2.73
N ASN A 558 11.96 4.50 1.84
CA ASN A 558 12.75 3.27 1.77
C ASN A 558 14.20 3.54 1.30
N TYR A 559 15.02 2.51 1.19
CA TYR A 559 16.43 2.66 0.78
C TYR A 559 16.63 3.14 -0.66
N GLN A 560 15.61 3.04 -1.50
CA GLN A 560 15.58 3.55 -2.90
C GLN A 560 14.74 4.83 -3.02
N GLY A 561 14.06 5.25 -1.96
CA GLY A 561 13.13 6.36 -1.96
C GLY A 561 13.83 7.73 -2.05
N ARG A 562 13.08 8.73 -2.47
CA ARG A 562 13.59 10.12 -2.65
C ARG A 562 13.81 10.87 -1.35
N LEU A 563 13.18 10.43 -0.25
CA LEU A 563 13.38 11.00 1.08
C LEU A 563 14.27 10.06 1.90
N ALA A 564 15.43 10.56 2.29
CA ALA A 564 16.34 9.78 3.13
C ALA A 564 15.74 9.63 4.55
N ALA A 565 15.30 8.42 4.90
CA ALA A 565 15.07 8.11 6.31
C ALA A 565 16.41 8.05 7.05
N PRO A 566 16.44 8.39 8.36
CA PRO A 566 17.68 8.33 9.13
C PRO A 566 18.32 6.94 9.07
N ILE A 567 19.62 6.89 8.80
CA ILE A 567 20.41 5.66 8.82
C ILE A 567 20.39 5.08 10.25
N GLY A 568 20.36 3.75 10.38
CA GLY A 568 20.33 3.06 11.67
C GLY A 568 18.97 3.04 12.37
N THR A 569 17.91 3.43 11.68
CA THR A 569 16.54 3.28 12.19
C THR A 569 15.85 2.08 11.55
N PRO A 570 14.89 1.43 12.24
CA PRO A 570 14.21 0.24 11.73
C PRO A 570 13.09 0.57 10.70
N TRP A 571 12.77 1.87 10.53
CA TRP A 571 11.59 2.31 9.77
C TRP A 571 11.73 2.06 8.28
N ARG A 572 10.77 1.33 7.71
CA ARG A 572 10.76 0.94 6.30
C ARG A 572 12.03 0.18 5.88
N SER A 573 12.48 -0.74 6.71
CA SER A 573 13.57 -1.65 6.38
C SER A 573 13.18 -2.67 5.30
N SER A 574 11.87 -2.92 5.15
CA SER A 574 11.22 -3.75 4.14
C SER A 574 9.84 -3.15 3.82
N ASP A 575 9.09 -3.73 2.92
CA ASP A 575 7.65 -3.50 2.73
C ASP A 575 6.79 -4.45 3.59
N HIS A 576 7.38 -5.49 4.16
CA HIS A 576 6.79 -6.40 5.12
C HIS A 576 7.17 -6.04 6.56
N ASN A 577 6.24 -6.20 7.49
CA ASN A 577 6.52 -6.11 8.92
C ASN A 577 7.14 -7.42 9.42
N PRO A 578 8.16 -7.37 10.28
CA PRO A 578 8.72 -8.59 10.88
C PRO A 578 7.73 -9.25 11.85
N LEU A 579 7.71 -10.57 11.82
CA LEU A 579 7.03 -11.41 12.80
C LEU A 579 8.04 -11.89 13.86
N TYR A 580 7.56 -12.11 15.08
CA TYR A 580 8.32 -12.82 16.10
C TYR A 580 7.52 -13.98 16.67
N THR A 581 8.21 -15.03 17.04
CA THR A 581 7.66 -16.20 17.76
C THR A 581 8.59 -16.53 18.93
N ASP A 582 8.05 -16.52 20.12
CA ASP A 582 8.75 -16.80 21.37
C ASP A 582 8.38 -18.19 21.89
N LEU A 583 9.39 -19.01 22.11
CA LEU A 583 9.25 -20.36 22.63
C LEU A 583 9.93 -20.49 23.99
N ALA A 584 9.33 -21.28 24.89
CA ALA A 584 9.90 -21.74 26.14
C ALA A 584 10.25 -23.23 25.98
N LEU A 585 11.47 -23.52 25.50
CA LEU A 585 11.97 -24.85 25.23
C LEU A 585 12.84 -25.35 26.36
#